data_874fb9df6d46af153bee23ac1dc67776
#
_entry.id   874fb9df6d46af153bee23ac1dc67776
#
_cell.length_a   1.000
_cell.length_b   1.000
_cell.length_c   1.000
_cell.angle_alpha   90.00
_cell.angle_beta   90.00
_cell.angle_gamma   90.00
#
_symmetry.space_group_name_H-M   'P 1'
#
loop_
_entity.id
_entity.type
_entity.pdbx_description
1 polymer ?
#
loop_
_entity_poly.entity_id
_entity_poly.type
_entity_poly.pdbx_seq_one_letter_code
_entity_poly.pdbx_strand_id
1 'polypeptide(L)'
;IVDICKILSLDLPEQSVKVFTKEVPAKKVKELIVIPTTCGTGSEVTNVAVAELKSLHVKMGLAVDETYADKAVLIPESLQGLPDYVFATSSIDALIHATESYLSPFASPQTELFPLKAIEMIMHGYMQMIANGGNTAEARKDVLKDFCLASNYAGIAFGNAGCGAV
;
A
#
# COMPACT_ATOMS: atom_id res chain seq x y z
N ILE A 1 -10.56 0.05 -2.97
CA ILE A 1 -11.49 -0.11 -1.82
C ILE A 1 -10.92 0.60 -0.59
N VAL A 2 -9.65 0.39 -0.23
CA VAL A 2 -9.03 1.05 0.95
C VAL A 2 -9.15 2.56 0.89
N ASP A 3 -8.88 3.17 -0.26
CA ASP A 3 -9.00 4.63 -0.45
C ASP A 3 -10.43 5.14 -0.20
N ILE A 4 -11.44 4.38 -0.63
CA ILE A 4 -12.84 4.70 -0.34
C ILE A 4 -13.10 4.64 1.17
N CYS A 5 -12.59 3.62 1.87
CA CYS A 5 -12.75 3.49 3.32
C CYS A 5 -12.05 4.64 4.06
N LYS A 6 -10.86 5.05 3.63
CA LYS A 6 -10.15 6.21 4.16
C LYS A 6 -10.98 7.49 4.02
N ILE A 7 -11.52 7.73 2.84
CA ILE A 7 -12.37 8.90 2.57
C ILE A 7 -13.65 8.85 3.41
N LEU A 8 -14.31 7.68 3.51
CA LEU A 8 -15.53 7.51 4.29
C LEU A 8 -15.32 7.60 5.81
N SER A 9 -14.08 7.52 6.30
CA SER A 9 -13.75 7.74 7.70
C SER A 9 -13.70 9.22 8.09
N LEU A 10 -13.69 10.11 7.10
CA LEU A 10 -13.64 11.54 7.29
C LEU A 10 -15.05 12.18 7.38
N ASP A 11 -15.12 13.31 8.05
CA ASP A 11 -16.25 14.23 7.99
C ASP A 11 -16.19 14.99 6.66
N LEU A 12 -16.97 14.53 5.69
CA LEU A 12 -17.00 15.14 4.36
C LEU A 12 -18.11 16.17 4.30
N PRO A 13 -17.80 17.46 4.16
CA PRO A 13 -18.79 18.48 3.89
C PRO A 13 -19.47 18.23 2.53
N GLU A 14 -20.65 18.84 2.29
CA GLU A 14 -21.35 18.73 1.01
C GLU A 14 -20.47 19.01 -0.21
N GLN A 15 -19.40 19.79 -0.04
CA GLN A 15 -18.38 20.05 -1.03
C GLN A 15 -17.09 19.29 -0.71
N SER A 16 -17.13 17.97 -0.78
CA SER A 16 -15.98 17.08 -0.52
C SER A 16 -14.71 17.44 -1.31
N VAL A 17 -14.87 18.06 -2.50
CA VAL A 17 -13.76 18.58 -3.31
C VAL A 17 -12.86 19.52 -2.50
N LYS A 18 -13.42 20.36 -1.62
CA LYS A 18 -12.64 21.31 -0.80
C LYS A 18 -11.69 20.65 0.20
N VAL A 19 -11.97 19.42 0.60
CA VAL A 19 -11.03 18.65 1.42
C VAL A 19 -9.83 18.21 0.58
N PHE A 20 -10.06 17.78 -0.66
CA PHE A 20 -8.99 17.41 -1.59
C PHE A 20 -8.15 18.60 -2.04
N THR A 21 -8.74 19.78 -2.21
CA THR A 21 -8.02 21.02 -2.53
C THR A 21 -7.37 21.67 -1.31
N LYS A 22 -7.55 21.09 -0.12
CA LYS A 22 -7.05 21.60 1.17
C LYS A 22 -7.62 22.97 1.57
N GLU A 23 -8.75 23.37 1.02
CA GLU A 23 -9.48 24.57 1.43
C GLU A 23 -10.20 24.38 2.76
N VAL A 24 -10.57 23.14 3.08
CA VAL A 24 -11.17 22.74 4.35
C VAL A 24 -10.31 21.62 4.95
N PRO A 25 -9.95 21.70 6.24
CA PRO A 25 -9.16 20.64 6.89
C PRO A 25 -9.95 19.33 6.94
N ALA A 26 -9.24 18.22 6.70
CA ALA A 26 -9.81 16.90 6.92
C ALA A 26 -10.06 16.68 8.42
N LYS A 27 -11.13 15.97 8.75
CA LYS A 27 -11.44 15.60 10.13
C LYS A 27 -11.87 14.15 10.15
N LYS A 28 -11.14 13.31 10.90
CA LYS A 28 -11.49 11.91 11.09
C LYS A 28 -12.65 11.80 12.08
N VAL A 29 -13.68 11.06 11.71
CA VAL A 29 -14.88 10.86 12.53
C VAL A 29 -15.22 9.40 12.80
N LYS A 30 -14.51 8.46 12.15
CA LYS A 30 -14.69 7.01 12.33
C LYS A 30 -13.36 6.32 12.48
N GLU A 31 -13.30 5.33 13.38
CA GLU A 31 -12.18 4.40 13.45
C GLU A 31 -12.08 3.61 12.14
N LEU A 32 -10.85 3.48 11.62
CA LEU A 32 -10.55 2.77 10.38
C LEU A 32 -9.61 1.60 10.68
N ILE A 33 -10.10 0.39 10.47
CA ILE A 33 -9.29 -0.83 10.52
C ILE A 33 -9.16 -1.35 9.10
N VAL A 34 -7.92 -1.56 8.63
CA VAL A 34 -7.65 -2.03 7.27
C VAL A 34 -7.01 -3.41 7.31
N ILE A 35 -7.59 -4.32 6.53
CA ILE A 35 -7.08 -5.67 6.29
C ILE A 35 -6.73 -5.76 4.81
N PRO A 36 -5.44 -5.73 4.41
CA PRO A 36 -5.07 -5.84 3.01
C PRO A 36 -5.39 -7.23 2.45
N THR A 37 -5.88 -7.27 1.22
CA THR A 37 -6.18 -8.50 0.48
C THR A 37 -5.32 -8.65 -0.78
N THR A 38 -4.34 -7.78 -0.95
CA THR A 38 -3.31 -7.81 -2.00
C THR A 38 -1.95 -7.49 -1.37
N CYS A 39 -0.88 -7.89 -2.01
CA CYS A 39 0.48 -7.65 -1.53
C CYS A 39 1.20 -6.59 -2.39
N GLY A 40 0.60 -5.42 -2.56
CA GLY A 40 1.10 -4.37 -3.45
C GLY A 40 1.31 -3.03 -2.77
N THR A 41 0.26 -2.27 -2.70
CA THR A 41 0.30 -0.83 -2.38
C THR A 41 0.69 -0.47 -0.95
N GLY A 42 0.58 -1.39 0.03
CA GLY A 42 0.78 -1.07 1.44
C GLY A 42 -0.15 0.04 1.97
N SER A 43 -1.34 0.17 1.37
CA SER A 43 -2.28 1.26 1.70
C SER A 43 -2.76 1.24 3.14
N GLU A 44 -2.62 0.12 3.85
CA GLU A 44 -2.99 -0.02 5.26
C GLU A 44 -2.06 0.77 6.21
N VAL A 45 -0.88 1.17 5.73
CA VAL A 45 0.14 1.91 6.51
C VAL A 45 0.52 3.26 5.90
N THR A 46 -0.23 3.73 4.92
CA THR A 46 -0.01 5.05 4.31
C THR A 46 -1.18 6.00 4.57
N ASN A 47 -0.92 7.30 4.49
CA ASN A 47 -1.94 8.34 4.61
C ASN A 47 -2.47 8.84 3.26
N VAL A 48 -2.21 8.11 2.19
CA VAL A 48 -2.66 8.51 0.85
C VAL A 48 -3.99 7.84 0.53
N ALA A 49 -4.94 8.61 0.02
CA ALA A 49 -6.19 8.15 -0.55
C ALA A 49 -6.40 8.79 -1.92
N VAL A 50 -6.52 8.00 -2.97
CA VAL A 50 -6.70 8.49 -4.33
C VAL A 50 -8.16 8.35 -4.75
N ALA A 51 -8.74 9.44 -5.23
CA ALA A 51 -10.11 9.47 -5.76
C ALA A 51 -10.19 10.20 -7.09
N GLU A 52 -11.12 9.78 -7.92
CA GLU A 52 -11.52 10.53 -9.10
C GLU A 52 -12.60 11.55 -8.71
N LEU A 53 -12.29 12.82 -8.86
CA LEU A 53 -13.23 13.92 -8.68
C LEU A 53 -13.98 14.15 -10.00
N LYS A 54 -15.14 13.52 -10.13
CA LYS A 54 -15.92 13.53 -11.38
C LYS A 54 -16.29 14.95 -11.83
N SER A 55 -16.57 15.87 -10.90
CA SER A 55 -16.89 17.26 -11.20
C SER A 55 -15.74 18.04 -11.84
N LEU A 56 -14.48 17.61 -11.60
CA LEU A 56 -13.28 18.24 -12.14
C LEU A 56 -12.59 17.38 -13.21
N HIS A 57 -13.08 16.16 -13.45
CA HIS A 57 -12.48 15.18 -14.36
C HIS A 57 -10.99 14.91 -14.08
N VAL A 58 -10.60 14.91 -12.81
CA VAL A 58 -9.22 14.68 -12.38
C VAL A 58 -9.14 13.60 -11.31
N LYS A 59 -8.03 12.86 -11.31
CA LYS A 59 -7.63 12.02 -10.17
C LYS A 59 -6.78 12.86 -9.22
N MET A 60 -7.16 12.88 -7.96
CA MET A 60 -6.43 13.58 -6.90
C MET A 60 -6.11 12.64 -5.74
N GLY A 61 -4.92 12.78 -5.21
CA GLY A 61 -4.50 12.14 -3.96
C GLY A 61 -4.74 13.08 -2.79
N LEU A 62 -5.39 12.59 -1.76
CA LEU A 62 -5.46 13.24 -0.46
C LEU A 62 -4.41 12.56 0.44
N ALA A 63 -3.42 13.33 0.88
CA ALA A 63 -2.39 12.88 1.80
C ALA A 63 -2.45 13.76 3.06
N VAL A 64 -3.09 13.25 4.09
CA VAL A 64 -3.29 13.90 5.39
C VAL A 64 -3.27 12.86 6.50
N ASP A 65 -2.92 13.27 7.72
CA ASP A 65 -2.78 12.31 8.84
C ASP A 65 -4.10 11.64 9.21
N GLU A 66 -5.21 12.32 8.98
CA GLU A 66 -6.56 11.80 9.22
C GLU A 66 -6.93 10.59 8.35
N THR A 67 -6.21 10.36 7.25
CA THR A 67 -6.41 9.20 6.38
C THR A 67 -5.56 7.98 6.75
N TYR A 68 -4.68 8.06 7.76
CA TYR A 68 -4.07 6.85 8.31
C TYR A 68 -5.12 5.91 8.89
N ALA A 69 -4.94 4.61 8.70
CA ALA A 69 -5.70 3.62 9.43
C ALA A 69 -5.31 3.65 10.92
N ASP A 70 -6.29 3.43 11.81
CA ASP A 70 -6.02 3.31 13.25
C ASP A 70 -5.39 1.95 13.56
N LYS A 71 -5.71 0.94 12.74
CA LYS A 71 -5.14 -0.41 12.83
C LYS A 71 -4.97 -1.01 11.45
N ALA A 72 -3.82 -1.62 11.23
CA ALA A 72 -3.56 -2.50 10.09
C ALA A 72 -3.48 -3.95 10.61
N VAL A 73 -4.29 -4.84 10.03
CA VAL A 73 -4.31 -6.26 10.42
C VAL A 73 -3.87 -7.08 9.21
N LEU A 74 -2.73 -7.75 9.32
CA LEU A 74 -2.17 -8.56 8.27
C LEU A 74 -2.64 -10.02 8.43
N ILE A 75 -3.36 -10.51 7.42
CA ILE A 75 -3.86 -11.88 7.34
C ILE A 75 -3.30 -12.50 6.05
N PRO A 76 -2.13 -13.18 6.11
CA PRO A 76 -1.48 -13.73 4.91
C PRO A 76 -2.40 -14.64 4.08
N GLU A 77 -3.29 -15.38 4.74
CA GLU A 77 -4.24 -16.29 4.10
C GLU A 77 -5.21 -15.56 3.17
N SER A 78 -5.44 -14.27 3.37
CA SER A 78 -6.26 -13.45 2.47
C SER A 78 -5.71 -13.36 1.04
N LEU A 79 -4.40 -13.59 0.88
CA LEU A 79 -3.71 -13.58 -0.42
C LEU A 79 -3.84 -14.90 -1.17
N GLN A 80 -4.24 -16.00 -0.50
CA GLN A 80 -4.24 -17.34 -1.09
C GLN A 80 -5.16 -17.45 -2.31
N GLY A 81 -6.30 -16.77 -2.27
CA GLY A 81 -7.30 -16.78 -3.34
C GLY A 81 -7.04 -15.81 -4.50
N LEU A 82 -5.91 -15.07 -4.50
CA LEU A 82 -5.61 -14.13 -5.57
C LEU A 82 -5.37 -14.85 -6.90
N PRO A 83 -5.96 -14.37 -8.01
CA PRO A 83 -5.57 -14.81 -9.34
C PRO A 83 -4.07 -14.61 -9.57
N ASP A 84 -3.45 -15.50 -10.35
CA ASP A 84 -2.00 -15.47 -10.56
C ASP A 84 -1.49 -14.13 -11.12
N TYR A 85 -2.25 -13.56 -12.06
CA TYR A 85 -1.95 -12.23 -12.60
C TYR A 85 -2.01 -11.12 -11.53
N VAL A 86 -3.02 -11.15 -10.66
CA VAL A 86 -3.20 -10.13 -9.60
C VAL A 86 -2.10 -10.24 -8.57
N PHE A 87 -1.73 -11.47 -8.18
CA PHE A 87 -0.62 -11.69 -7.26
C PHE A 87 0.69 -11.16 -7.86
N ALA A 88 1.00 -11.50 -9.12
CA ALA A 88 2.21 -11.06 -9.80
C ALA A 88 2.28 -9.52 -9.90
N THR A 89 1.22 -8.90 -10.39
CA THR A 89 1.20 -7.44 -10.57
C THR A 89 1.28 -6.69 -9.25
N SER A 90 0.57 -7.16 -8.21
CA SER A 90 0.62 -6.51 -6.90
C SER A 90 1.97 -6.69 -6.21
N SER A 91 2.56 -7.87 -6.24
CA SER A 91 3.86 -8.10 -5.61
C SER A 91 5.02 -7.37 -6.31
N ILE A 92 4.93 -7.19 -7.64
CA ILE A 92 5.87 -6.32 -8.38
C ILE A 92 5.65 -4.84 -8.02
N ASP A 93 4.41 -4.40 -7.84
CA ASP A 93 4.10 -3.05 -7.37
C ASP A 93 4.78 -2.76 -6.02
N ALA A 94 4.71 -3.70 -5.06
CA ALA A 94 5.44 -3.58 -3.79
C ALA A 94 6.96 -3.51 -3.98
N LEU A 95 7.52 -4.28 -4.91
CA LEU A 95 8.95 -4.25 -5.22
C LEU A 95 9.36 -2.89 -5.80
N ILE A 96 8.54 -2.32 -6.68
CA ILE A 96 8.76 -1.00 -7.24
C ILE A 96 8.70 0.06 -6.15
N HIS A 97 7.66 0.07 -5.30
CA HIS A 97 7.54 0.99 -4.18
C HIS A 97 8.74 0.93 -3.23
N ALA A 98 9.20 -0.27 -2.89
CA ALA A 98 10.39 -0.45 -2.06
C ALA A 98 11.64 0.12 -2.74
N THR A 99 11.84 -0.17 -4.03
CA THR A 99 13.01 0.30 -4.79
C THR A 99 13.00 1.83 -4.92
N GLU A 100 11.86 2.42 -5.28
CA GLU A 100 11.74 3.87 -5.40
C GLU A 100 11.96 4.58 -4.05
N SER A 101 11.40 4.03 -2.97
CA SER A 101 11.59 4.58 -1.62
C SER A 101 13.04 4.51 -1.17
N TYR A 102 13.75 3.43 -1.51
CA TYR A 102 15.18 3.29 -1.23
C TYR A 102 16.03 4.32 -1.98
N LEU A 103 15.68 4.59 -3.24
CA LEU A 103 16.37 5.55 -4.11
C LEU A 103 15.89 7.00 -3.92
N SER A 104 14.89 7.22 -3.06
CA SER A 104 14.32 8.54 -2.85
C SER A 104 15.34 9.51 -2.26
N PRO A 105 15.36 10.79 -2.72
CA PRO A 105 16.18 11.82 -2.11
C PRO A 105 15.78 12.14 -0.65
N PHE A 106 14.60 11.68 -0.21
CA PHE A 106 14.12 11.82 1.16
C PHE A 106 14.40 10.59 2.02
N ALA A 107 15.08 9.57 1.47
CA ALA A 107 15.49 8.40 2.23
C ALA A 107 16.48 8.78 3.35
N SER A 108 16.37 8.07 4.46
CA SER A 108 17.24 8.21 5.62
C SER A 108 17.69 6.82 6.07
N PRO A 109 18.79 6.71 6.86
CA PRO A 109 19.23 5.41 7.37
C PRO A 109 18.12 4.61 8.08
N GLN A 110 17.17 5.28 8.71
CA GLN A 110 16.03 4.64 9.38
C GLN A 110 14.99 4.14 8.37
N THR A 111 14.69 4.94 7.33
CA THR A 111 13.70 4.57 6.33
C THR A 111 14.21 3.53 5.34
N GLU A 112 15.53 3.41 5.14
CA GLU A 112 16.16 2.42 4.25
C GLU A 112 16.05 0.97 4.75
N LEU A 113 15.83 0.77 6.05
CA LEU A 113 15.69 -0.58 6.62
C LEU A 113 14.47 -1.32 6.05
N PHE A 114 13.35 -0.63 5.89
CA PHE A 114 12.09 -1.23 5.42
C PHE A 114 12.14 -1.65 3.96
N PRO A 115 12.55 -0.80 3.01
CA PRO A 115 12.59 -1.18 1.61
C PRO A 115 13.62 -2.26 1.32
N LEU A 116 14.80 -2.23 1.96
CA LEU A 116 15.79 -3.29 1.80
C LEU A 116 15.24 -4.64 2.24
N LYS A 117 14.54 -4.67 3.40
CA LYS A 117 13.93 -5.91 3.88
C LYS A 117 12.76 -6.35 2.98
N ALA A 118 11.96 -5.43 2.47
CA ALA A 118 10.90 -5.74 1.53
C ALA A 118 11.44 -6.36 0.23
N ILE A 119 12.49 -5.78 -0.35
CA ILE A 119 13.14 -6.28 -1.56
C ILE A 119 13.70 -7.70 -1.30
N GLU A 120 14.43 -7.89 -0.20
CA GLU A 120 14.96 -9.20 0.18
C GLU A 120 13.86 -10.26 0.26
N MET A 121 12.76 -9.96 0.97
CA MET A 121 11.65 -10.89 1.17
C MET A 121 10.94 -11.22 -0.15
N ILE A 122 10.68 -10.23 -1.00
CA ILE A 122 10.04 -10.44 -2.31
C ILE A 122 10.92 -11.30 -3.20
N MET A 123 12.21 -10.97 -3.31
CA MET A 123 13.14 -11.73 -4.15
C MET A 123 13.30 -13.17 -3.67
N HIS A 124 13.43 -13.38 -2.36
CA HIS A 124 13.47 -14.70 -1.78
C HIS A 124 12.18 -15.49 -2.02
N GLY A 125 11.03 -14.85 -1.83
CA GLY A 125 9.72 -15.44 -2.12
C GLY A 125 9.59 -15.88 -3.58
N TYR A 126 10.02 -15.07 -4.53
CA TYR A 126 10.03 -15.46 -5.95
C TYR A 126 10.97 -16.65 -6.23
N MET A 127 12.15 -16.68 -5.62
CA MET A 127 13.07 -17.82 -5.77
C MET A 127 12.43 -19.12 -5.26
N GLN A 128 11.75 -19.07 -4.11
CA GLN A 128 11.02 -20.23 -3.59
C GLN A 128 9.86 -20.65 -4.49
N MET A 129 9.07 -19.68 -5.00
CA MET A 129 7.99 -19.97 -5.94
C MET A 129 8.50 -20.65 -7.22
N ILE A 130 9.62 -20.17 -7.79
CA ILE A 130 10.23 -20.78 -8.97
C ILE A 130 10.63 -22.23 -8.67
N ALA A 131 11.24 -22.50 -7.52
CA ALA A 131 11.61 -23.85 -7.09
C ALA A 131 10.38 -24.75 -6.90
N ASN A 132 9.24 -24.19 -6.51
CA ASN A 132 7.99 -24.90 -6.24
C ASN A 132 7.03 -24.97 -7.46
N GLY A 133 7.48 -24.61 -8.67
CA GLY A 133 6.68 -24.73 -9.89
C GLY A 133 6.12 -23.44 -10.45
N GLY A 134 6.56 -22.28 -9.98
CA GLY A 134 6.25 -20.96 -10.54
C GLY A 134 5.10 -20.24 -9.83
N ASN A 135 4.45 -19.32 -10.54
CA ASN A 135 3.39 -18.50 -9.96
C ASN A 135 2.03 -19.22 -9.95
N THR A 136 1.91 -20.23 -9.10
CA THR A 136 0.66 -20.97 -8.88
C THR A 136 0.19 -20.79 -7.43
N ALA A 137 -1.11 -20.97 -7.19
CA ALA A 137 -1.67 -20.89 -5.84
C ALA A 137 -1.01 -21.88 -4.87
N GLU A 138 -0.59 -23.06 -5.36
CA GLU A 138 0.12 -24.04 -4.55
C GLU A 138 1.53 -23.60 -4.18
N ALA A 139 2.31 -23.12 -5.16
CA ALA A 139 3.68 -22.66 -4.95
C ALA A 139 3.77 -21.42 -4.02
N ARG A 140 2.68 -20.64 -3.94
CA ARG A 140 2.61 -19.43 -3.09
C ARG A 140 2.34 -19.71 -1.62
N LYS A 141 1.79 -20.87 -1.26
CA LYS A 141 1.34 -21.16 0.13
C LYS A 141 2.37 -20.85 1.19
N ASP A 142 3.62 -21.23 0.95
CA ASP A 142 4.69 -21.08 1.94
C ASP A 142 5.27 -19.66 2.01
N VAL A 143 4.96 -18.79 1.02
CA VAL A 143 5.52 -17.45 0.91
C VAL A 143 4.50 -16.32 1.13
N LEU A 144 3.23 -16.64 1.34
CA LEU A 144 2.17 -15.63 1.52
C LEU A 144 2.48 -14.66 2.64
N LYS A 145 3.02 -15.16 3.76
CA LYS A 145 3.41 -14.32 4.90
C LYS A 145 4.49 -13.31 4.52
N ASP A 146 5.49 -13.76 3.76
CA ASP A 146 6.61 -12.92 3.36
C ASP A 146 6.15 -11.83 2.38
N PHE A 147 5.32 -12.16 1.41
CA PHE A 147 4.75 -11.16 0.49
C PHE A 147 3.82 -10.18 1.20
N CYS A 148 3.02 -10.64 2.16
CA CYS A 148 2.16 -9.78 2.96
C CYS A 148 2.97 -8.76 3.78
N LEU A 149 4.01 -9.22 4.48
CA LEU A 149 4.91 -8.37 5.26
C LEU A 149 5.74 -7.45 4.36
N ALA A 150 6.25 -7.95 3.24
CA ALA A 150 7.05 -7.15 2.32
C ALA A 150 6.25 -5.99 1.74
N SER A 151 4.99 -6.21 1.36
CA SER A 151 4.09 -5.16 0.91
C SER A 151 3.86 -4.11 2.00
N ASN A 152 3.68 -4.52 3.24
CA ASN A 152 3.54 -3.63 4.39
C ASN A 152 4.81 -2.79 4.60
N TYR A 153 6.00 -3.41 4.57
CA TYR A 153 7.27 -2.70 4.69
C TYR A 153 7.52 -1.72 3.54
N ALA A 154 7.16 -2.11 2.31
CA ALA A 154 7.19 -1.21 1.17
C ALA A 154 6.27 0.00 1.36
N GLY A 155 5.07 -0.22 1.92
CA GLY A 155 4.13 0.85 2.26
C GLY A 155 4.66 1.79 3.34
N ILE A 156 5.31 1.27 4.39
CA ILE A 156 5.96 2.09 5.42
C ILE A 156 7.09 2.93 4.80
N ALA A 157 7.92 2.32 3.95
CA ALA A 157 8.99 3.03 3.25
C ALA A 157 8.44 4.15 2.38
N PHE A 158 7.46 3.83 1.54
CA PHE A 158 6.78 4.78 0.67
C PHE A 158 6.14 5.94 1.45
N GLY A 159 5.44 5.65 2.53
CA GLY A 159 4.77 6.67 3.35
C GLY A 159 5.74 7.65 4.04
N ASN A 160 7.00 7.25 4.26
CA ASN A 160 8.01 8.07 4.95
C ASN A 160 9.05 8.69 4.01
N ALA A 161 9.46 8.00 2.98
CA ALA A 161 10.48 8.48 2.03
C ALA A 161 9.88 8.95 0.69
N GLY A 162 8.61 8.67 0.45
CA GLY A 162 7.94 8.96 -0.81
C GLY A 162 8.36 8.00 -1.95
N CYS A 163 7.63 8.08 -3.06
CA CYS A 163 8.08 7.57 -4.35
C CYS A 163 8.79 8.73 -5.04
N GLY A 164 10.05 8.61 -5.24
CA GLY A 164 10.82 9.81 -5.48
C GLY A 164 11.29 10.04 -6.87
N ALA A 165 11.10 9.17 -7.76
CA ALA A 165 11.99 9.20 -8.89
C ALA A 165 11.39 9.75 -10.19
N VAL A 166 10.13 10.09 -10.21
CA VAL A 166 9.52 10.51 -11.50
C VAL A 166 8.68 11.75 -11.32
#